data_8e83e225ef53c53217da112b50756ab4
#
_entry.id   8e83e225ef53c53217da112b50756ab4
#
_cell.length_a   1.000
_cell.length_b   1.000
_cell.length_c   1.000
_cell.angle_alpha   90.00
_cell.angle_beta   90.00
_cell.angle_gamma   90.00
#
_symmetry.space_group_name_H-M   'P 1'
#
loop_
_entity.id
_entity.type
_entity.pdbx_description
1 polymer ?
#
loop_
_entity_poly.entity_id
_entity_poly.type
_entity_poly.pdbx_seq_one_letter_code
_entity_poly.pdbx_strand_id
1 'polypeptide(L)'
;MKVGLADELMIVDDGWVYFSHTDKYYKEFNMGSSWAHGRTCCQGKCLNGDLASIPDEATMQFIMQNVASTSTWLGGYKDTNGWSWMDGTPWNYTNWKDGHPENKYEDRTATRLIGQSWYETWYDSRDDCVCQCPG
;
A
#
# COMPACT_ATOMS: atom_id res chain seq x y z
N MET A 1 -8.48 -11.19 16.29
CA MET A 1 -9.55 -12.16 15.96
C MET A 1 -10.35 -11.71 14.77
N LYS A 2 -10.72 -12.65 13.92
CA LYS A 2 -11.54 -12.34 12.73
C LYS A 2 -13.02 -12.37 13.08
N VAL A 3 -13.75 -11.39 12.57
CA VAL A 3 -15.21 -11.43 12.56
C VAL A 3 -15.58 -11.60 11.11
N GLY A 4 -15.80 -12.84 10.71
CA GLY A 4 -16.00 -13.17 9.32
C GLY A 4 -17.41 -12.95 8.86
N LEU A 5 -17.54 -12.47 7.64
CA LEU A 5 -18.75 -12.53 6.85
C LEU A 5 -18.61 -13.66 5.84
N ALA A 6 -19.68 -13.96 5.14
CA ALA A 6 -19.66 -15.07 4.19
C ALA A 6 -18.66 -14.85 3.06
N ASP A 7 -18.42 -13.61 2.71
CA ASP A 7 -17.57 -13.28 1.59
C ASP A 7 -16.11 -13.06 2.02
N GLU A 8 -15.38 -12.44 1.16
CA GLU A 8 -13.93 -12.23 1.32
C GLU A 8 -13.60 -11.19 2.36
N LEU A 9 -14.55 -10.32 2.70
CA LEU A 9 -14.32 -9.23 3.65
C LEU A 9 -14.44 -9.76 5.06
N MET A 10 -13.35 -9.65 5.80
CA MET A 10 -13.30 -9.97 7.22
C MET A 10 -12.74 -8.79 7.98
N ILE A 11 -13.39 -8.44 9.08
CA ILE A 11 -12.95 -7.37 9.96
C ILE A 11 -12.38 -8.00 11.21
N VAL A 12 -11.19 -7.55 11.58
CA VAL A 12 -10.54 -8.00 12.82
C VAL A 12 -10.50 -6.85 13.82
N ASP A 13 -10.07 -7.18 15.05
CA ASP A 13 -9.92 -6.18 16.08
C ASP A 13 -8.98 -5.05 15.61
N ASP A 14 -9.19 -3.86 16.12
CA ASP A 14 -8.38 -2.67 15.84
C ASP A 14 -8.45 -2.17 14.39
N GLY A 15 -9.49 -2.55 13.66
CA GLY A 15 -9.74 -2.00 12.33
C GLY A 15 -8.97 -2.64 11.19
N TRP A 16 -8.24 -3.71 11.43
CA TRP A 16 -7.62 -4.46 10.35
C TRP A 16 -8.68 -5.19 9.55
N VAL A 17 -8.52 -5.19 8.23
CA VAL A 17 -9.46 -5.82 7.30
C VAL A 17 -8.73 -6.93 6.55
N TYR A 18 -9.30 -8.14 6.58
CA TYR A 18 -8.71 -9.30 5.93
C TYR A 18 -9.22 -9.45 4.50
N PHE A 19 -8.30 -9.69 3.58
CA PHE A 19 -8.62 -9.98 2.18
C PHE A 19 -8.15 -11.38 1.83
N SER A 20 -9.08 -12.30 1.62
CA SER A 20 -8.74 -13.70 1.39
C SER A 20 -7.96 -13.91 0.09
N HIS A 21 -8.23 -13.10 -0.93
CA HIS A 21 -7.56 -13.20 -2.23
C HIS A 21 -6.02 -13.11 -2.10
N THR A 22 -5.52 -12.27 -1.21
CA THR A 22 -4.08 -12.14 -0.97
C THR A 22 -3.63 -12.81 0.32
N ASP A 23 -4.56 -13.26 1.15
CA ASP A 23 -4.28 -13.79 2.49
C ASP A 23 -3.50 -12.76 3.31
N LYS A 24 -3.99 -11.54 3.35
CA LYS A 24 -3.37 -10.45 4.10
C LYS A 24 -4.40 -9.62 4.82
N TYR A 25 -3.96 -9.00 5.91
CA TYR A 25 -4.69 -7.97 6.61
C TYR A 25 -4.16 -6.61 6.17
N TYR A 26 -5.05 -5.62 6.07
CA TYR A 26 -4.70 -4.26 5.68
C TYR A 26 -5.31 -3.25 6.64
N LYS A 27 -4.58 -2.17 6.88
CA LYS A 27 -5.10 -1.05 7.66
C LYS A 27 -4.40 0.24 7.26
N GLU A 28 -5.17 1.33 7.16
CA GLU A 28 -4.62 2.66 6.94
C GLU A 28 -4.26 3.29 8.28
N PHE A 29 -3.09 3.92 8.33
CA PHE A 29 -2.62 4.65 9.51
C PHE A 29 -2.37 6.10 9.12
N ASN A 30 -2.90 7.02 9.92
CA ASN A 30 -2.75 8.45 9.70
C ASN A 30 -1.46 8.93 10.35
N MET A 31 -0.36 8.81 9.65
CA MET A 31 0.96 9.10 10.20
C MET A 31 1.52 10.44 9.80
N GLY A 32 1.18 10.95 8.61
CA GLY A 32 1.77 12.16 8.10
C GLY A 32 3.29 12.06 8.02
N SER A 33 3.81 10.92 7.56
CA SER A 33 5.24 10.61 7.57
C SER A 33 5.81 10.53 6.16
N SER A 34 7.15 10.56 6.06
CA SER A 34 7.85 10.19 4.84
C SER A 34 7.59 8.72 4.52
N TRP A 35 7.87 8.33 3.27
CA TRP A 35 7.70 6.95 2.85
C TRP A 35 8.52 5.98 3.70
N ALA A 36 9.80 6.30 3.96
CA ALA A 36 10.67 5.43 4.73
C ALA A 36 10.19 5.24 6.19
N HIS A 37 9.74 6.32 6.82
CA HIS A 37 9.17 6.25 8.17
C HIS A 37 7.88 5.44 8.17
N GLY A 38 7.03 5.65 7.17
CA GLY A 38 5.81 4.87 7.01
C GLY A 38 6.08 3.39 6.88
N ARG A 39 7.08 3.04 6.07
CA ARG A 39 7.49 1.64 5.92
C ARG A 39 7.97 1.05 7.24
N THR A 40 8.87 1.73 7.94
CA THR A 40 9.36 1.28 9.25
C THR A 40 8.21 1.06 10.22
N CYS A 41 7.24 1.97 10.24
CA CYS A 41 6.09 1.83 11.11
C CYS A 41 5.24 0.62 10.74
N CYS A 42 4.98 0.39 9.45
CA CYS A 42 4.24 -0.78 9.00
C CYS A 42 4.97 -2.08 9.34
N GLN A 43 6.30 -2.09 9.21
CA GLN A 43 7.11 -3.24 9.60
C GLN A 43 6.99 -3.57 11.08
N GLY A 44 6.74 -2.58 11.92
CA GLY A 44 6.59 -2.75 13.35
C GLY A 44 5.20 -3.19 13.79
N LYS A 45 4.22 -3.24 12.90
CA LYS A 45 2.85 -3.59 13.27
C LYS A 45 2.64 -5.08 13.49
N CYS A 46 3.42 -5.90 12.82
CA CYS A 46 3.32 -7.36 12.91
C CYS A 46 4.58 -7.99 12.33
N LEU A 47 4.75 -9.28 12.57
CA LEU A 47 5.84 -10.02 11.94
C LEU A 47 5.65 -10.03 10.43
N ASN A 48 6.69 -9.62 9.70
CA ASN A 48 6.66 -9.48 8.24
C ASN A 48 5.65 -8.45 7.72
N GLY A 49 5.31 -7.46 8.54
CA GLY A 49 4.52 -6.33 8.11
C GLY A 49 5.30 -5.42 7.17
N ASP A 50 4.60 -4.72 6.30
CA ASP A 50 5.20 -3.77 5.36
C ASP A 50 4.12 -2.83 4.84
N LEU A 51 4.54 -1.86 4.02
CA LEU A 51 3.60 -1.09 3.22
C LEU A 51 2.93 -2.02 2.19
N ALA A 52 1.69 -1.73 1.86
CA ALA A 52 0.90 -2.59 0.99
C ALA A 52 1.47 -2.67 -0.42
N SER A 53 1.52 -3.89 -0.98
CA SER A 53 1.74 -4.14 -2.39
C SER A 53 0.40 -4.41 -3.08
N ILE A 54 0.31 -4.06 -4.36
CA ILE A 54 -0.91 -4.18 -5.15
C ILE A 54 -0.62 -5.03 -6.37
N PRO A 55 -0.81 -6.34 -6.29
CA PRO A 55 -0.43 -7.24 -7.38
C PRO A 55 -1.42 -7.27 -8.54
N ASP A 56 -2.66 -6.82 -8.31
CA ASP A 56 -3.71 -6.96 -9.32
C ASP A 56 -4.86 -5.99 -9.07
N GLU A 57 -5.79 -5.95 -10.01
CA GLU A 57 -6.95 -5.08 -9.95
C GLU A 57 -7.87 -5.39 -8.77
N ALA A 58 -8.04 -6.66 -8.44
CA ALA A 58 -8.89 -7.06 -7.32
C ALA A 58 -8.38 -6.48 -6.01
N THR A 59 -7.07 -6.52 -5.79
CA THR A 59 -6.44 -5.94 -4.61
C THR A 59 -6.58 -4.41 -4.62
N MET A 60 -6.42 -3.77 -5.77
CA MET A 60 -6.60 -2.32 -5.89
C MET A 60 -8.01 -1.92 -5.47
N GLN A 61 -9.01 -2.60 -6.00
CA GLN A 61 -10.41 -2.33 -5.67
C GLN A 61 -10.69 -2.56 -4.19
N PHE A 62 -10.15 -3.63 -3.62
CA PHE A 62 -10.32 -3.93 -2.20
C PHE A 62 -9.75 -2.82 -1.32
N ILE A 63 -8.51 -2.40 -1.60
CA ILE A 63 -7.84 -1.34 -0.82
C ILE A 63 -8.63 -0.03 -0.92
N MET A 64 -9.05 0.32 -2.12
CA MET A 64 -9.77 1.55 -2.36
C MET A 64 -11.14 1.57 -1.67
N GLN A 65 -11.84 0.46 -1.68
CA GLN A 65 -13.20 0.38 -1.15
C GLN A 65 -13.26 0.17 0.36
N ASN A 66 -12.24 -0.48 0.94
CA ASN A 66 -12.34 -0.97 2.31
C ASN A 66 -11.24 -0.47 3.24
N VAL A 67 -10.18 0.12 2.75
CA VAL A 67 -9.01 0.44 3.56
C VAL A 67 -8.60 1.90 3.45
N ALA A 68 -8.28 2.36 2.26
CA ALA A 68 -7.75 3.71 2.06
C ALA A 68 -8.89 4.73 2.02
N SER A 69 -8.76 5.79 2.81
CA SER A 69 -9.75 6.88 2.84
C SER A 69 -9.14 8.25 2.54
N THR A 70 -7.82 8.33 2.54
CA THR A 70 -7.09 9.57 2.32
C THR A 70 -5.97 9.32 1.32
N SER A 71 -5.16 10.34 1.04
CA SER A 71 -3.90 10.16 0.35
C SER A 71 -2.97 9.31 1.20
N THR A 72 -2.36 8.28 0.62
CA THR A 72 -1.63 7.31 1.42
C THR A 72 -0.49 6.64 0.64
N TRP A 73 0.62 6.34 1.34
CA TRP A 73 1.73 5.61 0.77
C TRP A 73 1.37 4.14 0.53
N LEU A 74 1.84 3.63 -0.59
CA LEU A 74 1.92 2.19 -0.88
C LEU A 74 3.39 1.75 -0.86
N GLY A 75 3.64 0.46 -0.99
CA GLY A 75 4.98 -0.10 -0.90
C GLY A 75 5.82 -0.05 -2.18
N GLY A 76 5.35 0.62 -3.21
CA GLY A 76 6.10 0.77 -4.44
C GLY A 76 7.16 1.84 -4.33
N TYR A 77 8.38 1.52 -4.75
CA TYR A 77 9.52 2.42 -4.66
C TYR A 77 10.37 2.30 -5.93
N LYS A 78 10.89 3.43 -6.36
CA LYS A 78 11.76 3.48 -7.54
C LYS A 78 13.20 3.71 -7.11
N ASP A 79 14.07 2.79 -7.46
CA ASP A 79 15.51 2.95 -7.38
C ASP A 79 16.10 3.03 -8.79
N THR A 80 17.41 2.99 -8.91
CA THR A 80 18.08 3.09 -10.21
C THR A 80 17.75 1.91 -11.13
N ASN A 81 17.23 0.82 -10.60
CA ASN A 81 16.80 -0.35 -11.37
C ASN A 81 15.32 -0.30 -11.77
N GLY A 82 14.60 0.72 -11.35
CA GLY A 82 13.20 0.88 -11.67
C GLY A 82 12.28 0.64 -10.48
N TRP A 83 11.01 0.39 -10.79
CA TRP A 83 9.97 0.22 -9.79
C TRP A 83 9.94 -1.20 -9.22
N SER A 84 9.71 -1.31 -7.93
CA SER A 84 9.51 -2.60 -7.27
C SER A 84 8.62 -2.45 -6.05
N TRP A 85 7.97 -3.54 -5.64
CA TRP A 85 7.28 -3.62 -4.36
C TRP A 85 8.28 -4.07 -3.30
N MET A 86 8.27 -3.39 -2.17
CA MET A 86 9.26 -3.65 -1.10
C MET A 86 9.11 -5.02 -0.47
N ASP A 87 7.91 -5.60 -0.53
CA ASP A 87 7.69 -6.95 0.02
C ASP A 87 8.10 -8.08 -0.94
N GLY A 88 8.65 -7.75 -2.09
CA GLY A 88 9.08 -8.74 -3.08
C GLY A 88 8.00 -9.20 -4.05
N THR A 89 6.78 -8.71 -3.94
CA THR A 89 5.73 -8.99 -4.90
C THR A 89 6.17 -8.58 -6.31
N PRO A 90 5.93 -9.40 -7.35
CA PRO A 90 6.28 -8.99 -8.72
C PRO A 90 5.55 -7.72 -9.15
N TRP A 91 6.27 -6.86 -9.85
CA TRP A 91 5.71 -5.60 -10.36
C TRP A 91 5.06 -5.86 -11.72
N ASN A 92 3.82 -6.37 -11.70
CA ASN A 92 3.11 -6.75 -12.92
C ASN A 92 1.87 -5.92 -13.22
N TYR A 93 1.31 -5.30 -12.22
CA TYR A 93 0.09 -4.49 -12.34
C TYR A 93 0.42 -3.06 -11.94
N THR A 94 -0.13 -2.10 -12.66
CA THR A 94 0.00 -0.68 -12.32
C THR A 94 -1.36 0.00 -12.45
N ASN A 95 -1.51 1.09 -11.72
CA ASN A 95 -2.74 1.88 -11.73
C ASN A 95 -2.41 3.38 -11.70
N TRP A 96 -1.44 3.76 -12.52
CA TRP A 96 -0.98 5.15 -12.55
C TRP A 96 -2.05 6.10 -13.05
N LYS A 97 -2.13 7.26 -12.42
CA LYS A 97 -2.86 8.39 -12.94
C LYS A 97 -2.24 8.83 -14.28
N ASP A 98 -3.04 9.33 -15.20
CA ASP A 98 -2.52 9.85 -16.46
C ASP A 98 -1.41 10.85 -16.19
N GLY A 99 -0.29 10.70 -16.91
CA GLY A 99 0.89 11.51 -16.72
C GLY A 99 1.85 10.97 -15.67
N HIS A 100 1.50 9.90 -14.99
CA HIS A 100 2.37 9.21 -14.03
C HIS A 100 2.75 7.82 -14.52
N PRO A 101 3.91 7.31 -14.12
CA PRO A 101 4.95 8.04 -13.39
C PRO A 101 5.55 9.13 -14.27
N GLU A 102 5.91 10.26 -13.67
CA GLU A 102 6.46 11.38 -14.43
C GLU A 102 7.89 11.13 -14.91
N ASN A 103 8.61 10.26 -14.22
CA ASN A 103 9.98 9.88 -14.53
C ASN A 103 10.98 11.06 -14.57
N LYS A 104 10.73 12.05 -13.73
CA LYS A 104 11.63 13.22 -13.61
C LYS A 104 12.91 12.89 -12.86
N TYR A 105 12.89 11.85 -12.04
CA TYR A 105 14.01 11.44 -11.20
C TYR A 105 14.32 9.98 -11.46
N GLU A 106 15.60 9.62 -11.37
CA GLU A 106 16.03 8.23 -11.58
C GLU A 106 15.66 7.33 -10.39
N ASP A 107 15.59 7.90 -9.19
CA ASP A 107 15.31 7.15 -7.97
C ASP A 107 14.65 8.05 -6.93
N ARG A 108 14.40 7.49 -5.74
CA ARG A 108 13.89 8.18 -4.58
C ARG A 108 12.47 8.69 -4.72
N THR A 109 11.69 8.02 -5.54
CA THR A 109 10.26 8.27 -5.61
C THR A 109 9.50 7.02 -5.20
N ALA A 110 8.27 7.21 -4.81
CA ALA A 110 7.43 6.14 -4.29
C ALA A 110 6.00 6.31 -4.79
N THR A 111 5.19 5.27 -4.60
CA THR A 111 3.79 5.30 -5.01
C THR A 111 2.93 5.87 -3.90
N ARG A 112 2.10 6.83 -4.27
CA ARG A 112 1.05 7.39 -3.43
C ARG A 112 -0.29 7.06 -4.07
N LEU A 113 -1.22 6.58 -3.27
CA LEU A 113 -2.59 6.37 -3.69
C LEU A 113 -3.43 7.59 -3.28
N ILE A 114 -4.07 8.22 -4.26
CA ILE A 114 -5.03 9.29 -4.01
C ILE A 114 -6.30 8.95 -4.78
N GLY A 115 -7.40 8.75 -4.04
CA GLY A 115 -8.64 8.33 -4.68
C GLY A 115 -8.50 6.99 -5.36
N GLN A 116 -8.53 6.97 -6.68
CA GLN A 116 -8.54 5.74 -7.47
C GLN A 116 -7.24 5.47 -8.22
N SER A 117 -6.23 6.32 -8.05
CA SER A 117 -5.05 6.27 -8.90
C SER A 117 -3.76 6.40 -8.12
N TRP A 118 -2.70 5.90 -8.71
CA TRP A 118 -1.35 6.04 -8.15
C TRP A 118 -0.67 7.26 -8.73
N TYR A 119 0.15 7.92 -7.87
CA TYR A 119 0.98 9.05 -8.25
C TYR A 119 2.41 8.75 -7.87
N GLU A 120 3.34 9.10 -8.74
CA GLU A 120 4.75 9.10 -8.38
C GLU A 120 5.01 10.33 -7.53
N THR A 121 5.57 10.15 -6.34
CA THR A 121 5.77 11.22 -5.38
C THR A 121 7.15 11.09 -4.75
N TRP A 122 7.82 12.21 -4.54
CA TRP A 122 9.11 12.26 -3.87
C TRP A 122 9.00 11.59 -2.48
N TYR A 123 9.92 10.69 -2.17
CA TYR A 123 9.81 9.84 -0.98
C TYR A 123 9.86 10.61 0.34
N ASP A 124 10.36 11.85 0.34
CA ASP A 124 10.37 12.73 1.52
C ASP A 124 9.05 13.46 1.74
N SER A 125 8.12 13.40 0.81
CA SER A 125 6.80 13.99 1.01
C SER A 125 6.11 13.28 2.18
N ARG A 126 5.16 13.96 2.82
CA ARG A 126 4.48 13.39 3.97
C ARG A 126 3.11 12.89 3.59
N ASP A 127 2.78 11.70 4.10
CA ASP A 127 1.48 11.10 3.86
C ASP A 127 1.16 10.04 4.90
N ASP A 128 -0.06 9.55 4.81
CA ASP A 128 -0.51 8.39 5.60
C ASP A 128 -0.01 7.11 4.94
N CYS A 129 -0.31 5.98 5.55
CA CYS A 129 0.22 4.69 5.07
C CYS A 129 -0.85 3.63 5.07
N VAL A 130 -0.88 2.77 4.04
CA VAL A 130 -1.59 1.50 4.12
C VAL A 130 -0.57 0.42 4.46
N CYS A 131 -0.74 -0.19 5.62
CA CYS A 131 0.07 -1.31 6.06
C CYS A 131 -0.61 -2.63 5.72
N GLN A 132 0.21 -3.64 5.48
CA GLN A 132 -0.25 -5.02 5.30
C GLN A 132 0.44 -5.93 6.30
N CYS A 133 -0.27 -6.98 6.70
CA CYS A 133 0.26 -8.05 7.55
C CYS A 133 -0.12 -9.39 6.95
N PRO A 134 0.79 -10.38 6.94
CA PRO A 134 0.44 -11.72 6.47
C PRO A 134 -0.69 -12.32 7.29
N GLY A 135 -1.57 -13.03 6.60
CA GLY A 135 -2.64 -13.79 7.24
C GLY A 135 -2.19 -15.08 7.91
#